data_489e94d75427ed337e6cc09469db9b6b
#
_entry.id   489e94d75427ed337e6cc09469db9b6b
#
_cell.length_a   1.000
_cell.length_b   1.000
_cell.length_c   1.000
_cell.angle_alpha   90.00
_cell.angle_beta   90.00
_cell.angle_gamma   90.00
#
_symmetry.space_group_name_H-M   'P 1'
#
loop_
_entity.id
_entity.type
_entity.pdbx_description
1 polymer ?
#
loop_
_entity_poly.entity_id
_entity_poly.type
_entity_poly.pdbx_seq_one_letter_code
_entity_poly.pdbx_strand_id
1 'polypeptide(L)'
;MSQVTDVSLANQAFGTFRSELNGILGALNSAHIGSSAPSSVTTGTIWVDNGTSGVLKVKINDGSDNVELFQINISSNAITSTMSVTGTIAETDPQAAALAIALG
;
A
#
# COMPACT_ATOMS: atom_id res chain seq x y z
N MET A 1 -4.91 15.61 -7.45
CA MET A 1 -5.44 15.03 -6.22
C MET A 1 -5.17 13.54 -6.21
N SER A 2 -4.58 13.02 -5.13
CA SER A 2 -4.13 11.63 -5.03
C SER A 2 -5.23 10.67 -4.57
N GLN A 3 -6.25 11.18 -3.90
CA GLN A 3 -7.40 10.40 -3.43
C GLN A 3 -8.70 11.07 -3.81
N VAL A 4 -9.74 10.27 -3.94
CA VAL A 4 -11.10 10.76 -4.15
C VAL A 4 -12.03 10.08 -3.14
N THR A 5 -13.15 10.71 -2.83
CA THR A 5 -14.10 10.18 -1.85
C THR A 5 -14.83 8.94 -2.37
N ASP A 6 -15.04 8.85 -3.66
CA ASP A 6 -15.58 7.66 -4.30
C ASP A 6 -15.04 7.55 -5.72
N VAL A 7 -15.23 6.40 -6.33
CA VAL A 7 -14.76 6.12 -7.70
C VAL A 7 -15.93 5.99 -8.68
N SER A 8 -17.12 6.39 -8.26
CA SER A 8 -18.30 6.38 -9.11
C SER A 8 -18.45 7.71 -9.84
N LEU A 9 -18.86 7.66 -11.10
CA LEU A 9 -19.14 8.84 -11.89
C LEU A 9 -20.63 9.03 -12.00
N ALA A 10 -21.11 10.22 -11.61
CA ALA A 10 -22.50 10.59 -11.78
C ALA A 10 -22.74 11.16 -13.16
N ASN A 11 -23.98 11.10 -13.64
CA ASN A 11 -24.39 11.76 -14.88
C ASN A 11 -24.47 13.28 -14.60
N GLN A 12 -23.58 14.03 -15.22
CA GLN A 12 -23.37 15.44 -14.87
C GLN A 12 -22.85 16.22 -16.08
N ALA A 13 -22.71 17.55 -15.92
CA ALA A 13 -22.18 18.40 -16.95
C ALA A 13 -20.78 17.96 -17.37
N PHE A 14 -20.44 18.11 -18.64
CA PHE A 14 -19.20 17.63 -19.22
C PHE A 14 -17.95 18.10 -18.49
N GLY A 15 -17.88 19.38 -18.10
CA GLY A 15 -16.72 19.91 -17.39
C GLY A 15 -16.55 19.27 -16.02
N THR A 16 -17.64 19.06 -15.28
CA THR A 16 -17.61 18.41 -13.96
C THR A 16 -17.27 16.93 -14.13
N PHE A 17 -17.83 16.28 -15.14
CA PHE A 17 -17.52 14.89 -15.46
C PHE A 17 -16.03 14.69 -15.71
N ARG A 18 -15.43 15.55 -16.54
CA ARG A 18 -14.01 15.46 -16.86
C ARG A 18 -13.13 15.66 -15.62
N SER A 19 -13.47 16.65 -14.79
CA SER A 19 -12.74 16.93 -13.56
C SER A 19 -12.80 15.74 -12.60
N GLU A 20 -13.96 15.14 -12.43
CA GLU A 20 -14.14 13.98 -11.57
C GLU A 20 -13.39 12.76 -12.12
N LEU A 21 -13.46 12.53 -13.42
CA LEU A 21 -12.73 11.44 -14.05
C LEU A 21 -11.22 11.61 -13.88
N ASN A 22 -10.70 12.83 -14.07
CA ASN A 22 -9.29 13.10 -13.88
C ASN A 22 -8.87 12.86 -12.43
N GLY A 23 -9.72 13.18 -11.46
CA GLY A 23 -9.47 12.88 -10.04
C GLY A 23 -9.36 11.39 -9.78
N ILE A 24 -10.27 10.59 -10.34
CA ILE A 24 -10.25 9.13 -10.19
C ILE A 24 -8.98 8.54 -10.83
N LEU A 25 -8.64 8.97 -12.04
CA LEU A 25 -7.44 8.50 -12.72
C LEU A 25 -6.17 8.87 -11.95
N GLY A 26 -6.13 10.08 -11.38
CA GLY A 26 -5.01 10.51 -10.54
C GLY A 26 -4.86 9.66 -9.30
N ALA A 27 -5.97 9.33 -8.64
CA ALA A 27 -5.95 8.45 -7.48
C ALA A 27 -5.42 7.06 -7.83
N LEU A 28 -5.88 6.49 -8.94
CA LEU A 28 -5.42 5.20 -9.41
C LEU A 28 -3.93 5.23 -9.78
N ASN A 29 -3.50 6.29 -10.45
CA ASN A 29 -2.11 6.43 -10.89
C ASN A 29 -1.13 6.45 -9.71
N SER A 30 -1.55 6.95 -8.56
CA SER A 30 -0.71 7.04 -7.36
C SER A 30 -1.01 5.93 -6.33
N ALA A 31 -1.78 4.90 -6.70
CA ALA A 31 -2.26 3.87 -5.77
C ALA A 31 -2.92 4.51 -4.54
N HIS A 32 -3.79 5.49 -4.77
CA HIS A 32 -4.52 6.19 -3.71
C HIS A 32 -3.61 6.74 -2.61
N ILE A 33 -2.50 7.36 -2.97
CA ILE A 33 -1.54 7.90 -2.00
C ILE A 33 -2.20 8.98 -1.12
N GLY A 34 -1.95 8.91 0.18
CA GLY A 34 -2.47 9.88 1.14
C GLY A 34 -1.99 9.57 2.54
N SER A 35 -2.28 10.47 3.49
CA SER A 35 -1.87 10.29 4.90
C SER A 35 -2.83 9.41 5.69
N SER A 36 -3.96 9.05 5.10
CA SER A 36 -4.95 8.16 5.71
C SER A 36 -5.60 7.34 4.59
N ALA A 37 -6.30 6.28 4.96
CA ALA A 37 -6.99 5.43 3.98
C ALA A 37 -7.99 6.24 3.16
N PRO A 38 -8.09 5.98 1.84
CA PRO A 38 -9.12 6.64 1.04
C PRO A 38 -10.52 6.26 1.52
N SER A 39 -11.45 7.22 1.47
CA SER A 39 -12.83 6.94 1.90
C SER A 39 -13.55 5.97 0.98
N SER A 40 -13.02 5.74 -0.22
CA SER A 40 -13.55 4.75 -1.17
C SER A 40 -13.00 3.34 -0.94
N VAL A 41 -12.25 3.11 0.14
CA VAL A 41 -11.60 1.81 0.39
C VAL A 41 -12.63 0.69 0.54
N THR A 42 -12.31 -0.44 -0.08
CA THR A 42 -13.07 -1.70 0.04
C THR A 42 -12.08 -2.83 0.20
N THR A 43 -12.58 -4.04 0.47
CA THR A 43 -11.74 -5.22 0.56
C THR A 43 -10.86 -5.35 -0.70
N GLY A 44 -9.58 -5.47 -0.51
CA GLY A 44 -8.62 -5.61 -1.60
C GLY A 44 -8.02 -4.31 -2.11
N THR A 45 -8.48 -3.17 -1.63
CA THR A 45 -7.90 -1.89 -2.03
C THR A 45 -6.46 -1.78 -1.51
N ILE A 46 -5.53 -1.54 -2.42
CA ILE A 46 -4.13 -1.25 -2.08
C ILE A 46 -3.94 0.27 -2.15
N TRP A 47 -3.32 0.82 -1.12
CA TRP A 47 -3.06 2.26 -1.08
C TRP A 47 -1.72 2.54 -0.44
N VAL A 48 -1.21 3.74 -0.64
CA VAL A 48 0.11 4.15 -0.15
C VAL A 48 -0.09 5.23 0.91
N ASP A 49 0.45 4.98 2.10
CA ASP A 49 0.39 5.91 3.23
C ASP A 49 1.68 6.73 3.24
N ASN A 50 1.54 8.03 3.01
CA ASN A 50 2.66 8.98 3.06
C ASN A 50 2.63 9.86 4.31
N GLY A 51 1.88 9.47 5.33
CA GLY A 51 1.72 10.25 6.57
C GLY A 51 2.96 10.29 7.45
N THR A 52 3.93 9.39 7.22
CA THR A 52 5.20 9.38 7.94
C THR A 52 6.28 9.99 7.04
N SER A 53 6.97 11.02 7.54
CA SER A 53 8.01 11.71 6.77
C SER A 53 9.13 10.76 6.38
N GLY A 54 9.53 10.79 5.12
CA GLY A 54 10.64 10.00 4.60
C GLY A 54 10.33 8.54 4.29
N VAL A 55 9.08 8.12 4.46
CA VAL A 55 8.68 6.71 4.28
C VAL A 55 7.38 6.64 3.50
N LEU A 56 7.28 5.66 2.62
CA LEU A 56 6.01 5.27 1.99
C LEU A 56 5.63 3.89 2.50
N LYS A 57 4.43 3.74 3.02
CA LYS A 57 3.92 2.47 3.55
C LYS A 57 2.85 1.94 2.60
N VAL A 58 3.04 0.74 2.10
CA VAL A 58 2.07 0.10 1.20
C VAL A 58 1.13 -0.74 2.05
N LYS A 59 -0.16 -0.49 1.92
CA LYS A 59 -1.19 -1.14 2.72
C LYS A 59 -2.26 -1.75 1.85
N ILE A 60 -2.91 -2.79 2.34
CA ILE A 60 -4.05 -3.42 1.70
C ILE A 60 -5.20 -3.51 2.71
N ASN A 61 -6.42 -3.25 2.24
CA ASN A 61 -7.60 -3.41 3.07
C ASN A 61 -8.09 -4.86 3.00
N ASP A 62 -8.26 -5.50 4.16
CA ASP A 62 -8.68 -6.90 4.23
C ASP A 62 -10.19 -7.06 4.46
N GLY A 63 -10.93 -5.96 4.42
CA GLY A 63 -12.36 -5.93 4.69
C GLY A 63 -12.69 -5.37 6.06
N SER A 64 -11.74 -5.30 6.98
CA SER A 64 -11.88 -4.74 8.32
C SER A 64 -10.81 -3.71 8.61
N ASP A 65 -9.56 -4.01 8.30
CA ASP A 65 -8.41 -3.20 8.64
C ASP A 65 -7.54 -2.93 7.43
N ASN A 66 -6.71 -1.91 7.54
CA ASN A 66 -5.69 -1.59 6.56
C ASN A 66 -4.37 -2.20 7.06
N VAL A 67 -3.95 -3.28 6.42
CA VAL A 67 -2.79 -4.05 6.83
C VAL A 67 -1.56 -3.54 6.10
N GLU A 68 -0.51 -3.19 6.85
CA GLU A 68 0.74 -2.74 6.26
C GLU A 68 1.53 -3.94 5.74
N LEU A 69 1.90 -3.89 4.46
CA LEU A 69 2.66 -4.96 3.81
C LEU A 69 4.16 -4.70 3.90
N PHE A 70 4.58 -3.50 3.56
CA PHE A 70 5.98 -3.11 3.65
C PHE A 70 6.08 -1.59 3.59
N GLN A 71 7.27 -1.08 3.89
CA GLN A 71 7.54 0.35 3.74
C GLN A 71 8.84 0.56 2.96
N ILE A 72 8.91 1.71 2.29
CA ILE A 72 10.05 2.10 1.48
C ILE A 72 10.63 3.37 2.10
N ASN A 73 11.93 3.35 2.39
CA ASN A 73 12.65 4.56 2.79
C ASN A 73 12.97 5.36 1.52
N ILE A 74 12.46 6.58 1.44
CA ILE A 74 12.57 7.38 0.23
C ILE A 74 14.02 7.77 -0.06
N SER A 75 14.80 8.04 0.96
CA SER A 75 16.19 8.47 0.79
C SER A 75 17.11 7.33 0.32
N SER A 76 16.96 6.16 0.91
CA SER A 76 17.86 5.03 0.65
C SER A 76 17.30 4.02 -0.35
N ASN A 77 16.01 4.12 -0.68
CA ASN A 77 15.28 3.15 -1.50
C ASN A 77 15.25 1.75 -0.86
N ALA A 78 15.50 1.66 0.44
CA ALA A 78 15.47 0.39 1.15
C ALA A 78 14.02 0.01 1.47
N ILE A 79 13.72 -1.28 1.34
CA ILE A 79 12.41 -1.83 1.64
C ILE A 79 12.50 -2.57 2.96
N THR A 80 11.57 -2.27 3.89
CA THR A 80 11.45 -2.95 5.17
C THR A 80 10.08 -3.58 5.26
N SER A 81 10.03 -4.87 5.54
CA SER A 81 8.77 -5.56 5.77
C SER A 81 8.40 -5.49 7.24
N THR A 82 7.15 -5.13 7.52
CA THR A 82 6.61 -5.11 8.87
C THR A 82 5.56 -6.20 9.08
N MET A 83 5.42 -7.10 8.09
CA MET A 83 4.46 -8.18 8.17
C MET A 83 4.85 -9.19 9.23
N SER A 84 3.85 -9.62 10.02
CA SER A 84 4.00 -10.77 10.90
C SER A 84 3.77 -12.02 10.06
N VAL A 85 4.68 -12.98 10.14
CA VAL A 85 4.56 -14.24 9.43
C VAL A 85 4.15 -15.33 10.40
N THR A 86 3.05 -16.01 10.10
CA THR A 86 2.57 -17.13 10.89
C THR A 86 2.93 -18.43 10.16
N GLY A 87 3.51 -19.37 10.87
CA GLY A 87 3.94 -20.64 10.31
C GLY A 87 5.41 -20.65 9.95
N THR A 88 5.79 -21.58 9.12
CA THR A 88 7.19 -21.83 8.77
C THR A 88 7.57 -21.07 7.50
N ILE A 89 8.65 -20.30 7.57
CA ILE A 89 9.26 -19.69 6.39
C ILE A 89 10.39 -20.59 5.96
N ALA A 90 10.41 -20.98 4.67
CA ALA A 90 11.50 -21.76 4.13
C ALA A 90 12.76 -20.90 4.10
N GLU A 91 13.80 -21.33 4.82
CA GLU A 91 15.08 -20.65 4.84
C GLU A 91 15.88 -21.05 3.61
N THR A 92 16.27 -20.05 2.82
CA THR A 92 17.03 -20.28 1.58
C THR A 92 18.47 -19.81 1.68
N ASP A 93 18.88 -19.24 2.82
CA ASP A 93 20.25 -18.82 3.02
C ASP A 93 21.11 -20.02 3.42
N PRO A 94 22.03 -20.50 2.56
CA PRO A 94 22.86 -21.67 2.89
C PRO A 94 23.73 -21.45 4.13
N GLN A 95 24.15 -20.24 4.37
CA GLN A 95 24.98 -19.92 5.53
C GLN A 95 24.19 -20.03 6.84
N ALA A 96 22.96 -19.54 6.83
CA ALA A 96 22.08 -19.64 7.99
C ALA A 96 21.74 -21.10 8.29
N ALA A 97 21.45 -21.89 7.25
CA ALA A 97 21.18 -23.31 7.40
C ALA A 97 22.40 -24.08 7.93
N ALA A 98 23.58 -23.78 7.40
CA ALA A 98 24.82 -24.41 7.86
C ALA A 98 25.12 -24.07 9.33
N LEU A 99 24.88 -22.84 9.75
CA LEU A 99 25.08 -22.42 11.11
C LEU A 99 24.12 -23.14 12.05
N ALA A 100 22.86 -23.28 11.67
CA ALA A 100 21.85 -23.98 12.45
C ALA A 100 22.22 -25.44 12.65
N ILE A 101 22.75 -26.10 11.63
CA ILE A 101 23.22 -27.50 11.73
C ILE A 101 24.43 -27.60 12.66
N ALA A 102 25.36 -26.64 12.58
CA ALA A 102 26.56 -26.64 13.42
C ALA A 102 26.22 -26.43 14.89
N LEU A 103 25.19 -25.67 15.19
CA LEU A 103 24.79 -25.40 16.57
C LEU A 103 23.90 -26.50 17.18
N GLY A 104 23.43 -27.35 16.35
CA GLY A 104 22.70 -28.43 16.84
C GLY A 104 21.54 -28.95 16.65
#